data_96abfe02bd344e2fd1c91cdb775464a9
#
_entry.id   96abfe02bd344e2fd1c91cdb775464a9
#
_cell.length_a   1.000
_cell.length_b   1.000
_cell.length_c   1.000
_cell.angle_alpha   90.00
_cell.angle_beta   90.00
_cell.angle_gamma   90.00
#
_symmetry.space_group_name_H-M   'P 1'
#
loop_
_entity.id
_entity.type
_entity.pdbx_description
1 polymer ?
#
loop_
_entity_poly.entity_id
_entity_poly.type
_entity_poly.pdbx_seq_one_letter_code
_entity_poly.pdbx_strand_id
1 'polypeptide(L)'
;MRYQAHRGVASEAPENTMAAYRLAVAQGYDVIELDPSFTKDGVCVLYHDKTLTRTCRTSDGGKVPGDILLSDTTYADLLTYDVGLSHSLKYRGERVPTLAETLAFAKEQGILIKLDNRMEYFTPEQCESYFSIIEESGAKVAFTCRTTAFAEKVIARFSEAEIHYDGEVTEETVAYLKGKLRNNPYTVWLYHAGATAEMCEMIHRYADLGLWIISTEEELARAKELGADIIETPGELKPPREHEGFVDSHIHTKYSHDSTCEPMAHCAAALERGLRGICVTDHCDLEYAYKMDVVTPIVESVKEAAACNEAQKDVLAVYTGVEYSEAIWDREAYEKMISAVAYDAVLGSIHAVQYKDYTVPYSHIDFSAMTHEDVRGYLHAYFREMKEMILQCDMDVLTHLTCPLRYIVGKYGLSVDMSEYDWEIDEILHLAIEKHLALEINTSGIGSFYGEYMPYESILRKYRAMGGYLITLASDAHTADRVGNGFAEAARMLKDIGFTNAYYYRQRLPIHYAL
;
A
#
# COMPACT_ATOMS: atom_id res chain seq x y z
N MET A 1 5.06 -13.80 17.88
CA MET A 1 5.44 -12.36 17.98
C MET A 1 4.42 -11.54 17.20
N ARG A 2 3.77 -10.56 17.85
CA ARG A 2 2.81 -9.63 17.25
C ARG A 2 3.56 -8.47 16.57
N TYR A 3 2.94 -7.88 15.54
CA TYR A 3 3.43 -6.70 14.83
C TYR A 3 2.50 -5.52 15.08
N GLN A 4 3.06 -4.42 15.56
CA GLN A 4 2.36 -3.18 15.80
C GLN A 4 2.78 -2.11 14.81
N ALA A 5 1.79 -1.48 14.15
CA ALA A 5 2.01 -0.39 13.22
C ALA A 5 2.09 0.94 13.99
N HIS A 6 3.27 1.58 14.03
CA HIS A 6 3.52 2.86 14.69
C HIS A 6 2.85 4.00 13.91
N ARG A 7 1.80 4.60 14.47
CA ARG A 7 0.94 5.61 13.84
C ARG A 7 0.29 5.12 12.54
N GLY A 8 -0.03 3.81 12.49
CA GLY A 8 -0.35 3.11 11.26
C GLY A 8 0.90 2.71 10.48
N VAL A 9 0.78 2.39 9.19
CA VAL A 9 1.92 2.08 8.31
C VAL A 9 2.54 3.39 7.81
N ALA A 10 3.24 4.09 8.71
CA ALA A 10 3.73 5.46 8.48
C ALA A 10 4.84 5.56 7.42
N SER A 11 5.50 4.45 7.07
CA SER A 11 6.47 4.39 5.96
C SER A 11 5.81 4.42 4.58
N GLU A 12 4.52 4.04 4.47
CA GLU A 12 3.81 3.91 3.19
C GLU A 12 2.59 4.84 3.07
N ALA A 13 2.10 5.38 4.18
CA ALA A 13 0.96 6.29 4.22
C ALA A 13 1.18 7.38 5.29
N PRO A 14 0.51 8.54 5.20
CA PRO A 14 0.71 9.61 6.17
C PRO A 14 0.34 9.16 7.59
N GLU A 15 1.25 9.36 8.54
CA GLU A 15 1.10 8.96 9.93
C GLU A 15 -0.19 9.50 10.57
N ASN A 16 -0.78 8.75 11.48
CA ASN A 16 -1.98 9.13 12.21
C ASN A 16 -3.16 9.53 11.30
N THR A 17 -3.35 8.81 10.19
CA THR A 17 -4.48 9.00 9.25
C THR A 17 -5.25 7.72 9.01
N MET A 18 -6.49 7.87 8.52
CA MET A 18 -7.31 6.72 8.14
C MET A 18 -6.67 5.89 7.02
N ALA A 19 -5.92 6.52 6.13
CA ALA A 19 -5.16 5.81 5.09
C ALA A 19 -4.13 4.85 5.69
N ALA A 20 -3.31 5.32 6.66
CA ALA A 20 -2.30 4.50 7.34
C ALA A 20 -2.93 3.35 8.15
N TYR A 21 -4.10 3.57 8.74
CA TYR A 21 -4.80 2.55 9.54
C TYR A 21 -5.46 1.48 8.66
N ARG A 22 -6.10 1.87 7.57
CA ARG A 22 -6.63 0.91 6.58
C ARG A 22 -5.51 0.03 6.01
N LEU A 23 -4.37 0.65 5.72
CA LEU A 23 -3.20 -0.08 5.22
C LEU A 23 -2.66 -1.07 6.26
N ALA A 24 -2.60 -0.69 7.55
CA ALA A 24 -2.19 -1.60 8.63
C ALA A 24 -3.10 -2.84 8.72
N VAL A 25 -4.41 -2.65 8.65
CA VAL A 25 -5.37 -3.77 8.61
C VAL A 25 -5.16 -4.62 7.37
N ALA A 26 -5.07 -3.99 6.20
CA ALA A 26 -4.88 -4.68 4.91
C ALA A 26 -3.58 -5.52 4.89
N GLN A 27 -2.51 -5.00 5.49
CA GLN A 27 -1.21 -5.67 5.59
C GLN A 27 -1.12 -6.66 6.77
N GLY A 28 -2.18 -6.80 7.58
CA GLY A 28 -2.28 -7.84 8.60
C GLY A 28 -1.51 -7.54 9.88
N TYR A 29 -1.34 -6.27 10.24
CA TYR A 29 -0.82 -5.92 11.56
C TYR A 29 -1.79 -6.31 12.66
N ASP A 30 -1.26 -6.72 13.81
CA ASP A 30 -2.05 -7.16 14.96
C ASP A 30 -2.56 -5.97 15.79
N VAL A 31 -1.82 -4.87 15.80
CA VAL A 31 -2.08 -3.69 16.62
C VAL A 31 -1.76 -2.43 15.81
N ILE A 32 -2.57 -1.38 16.00
CA ILE A 32 -2.29 -0.04 15.49
C ILE A 32 -2.04 0.89 16.68
N GLU A 33 -0.90 1.55 16.70
CA GLU A 33 -0.59 2.57 17.69
C GLU A 33 -1.06 3.94 17.20
N LEU A 34 -1.59 4.77 18.12
CA LEU A 34 -2.18 6.08 17.87
C LEU A 34 -1.70 7.13 18.87
N ASP A 35 -1.61 8.38 18.42
CA ASP A 35 -1.26 9.57 19.22
C ASP A 35 -2.48 10.45 19.51
N PRO A 36 -3.28 10.21 20.56
CA PRO A 36 -4.40 11.10 20.90
C PRO A 36 -3.91 12.48 21.35
N SER A 37 -4.59 13.51 20.87
CA SER A 37 -4.34 14.91 21.20
C SER A 37 -5.63 15.71 21.15
N PHE A 38 -5.63 16.95 21.67
CA PHE A 38 -6.83 17.79 21.70
C PHE A 38 -6.62 19.08 20.91
N THR A 39 -7.63 19.45 20.13
CA THR A 39 -7.76 20.76 19.51
C THR A 39 -8.18 21.82 20.53
N LYS A 40 -8.12 23.10 20.13
CA LYS A 40 -8.54 24.26 20.94
C LYS A 40 -9.98 24.16 21.45
N ASP A 41 -10.86 23.63 20.61
CA ASP A 41 -12.30 23.47 20.92
C ASP A 41 -12.65 22.12 21.55
N GLY A 42 -11.64 21.37 22.00
CA GLY A 42 -11.80 20.15 22.79
C GLY A 42 -12.14 18.89 22.00
N VAL A 43 -11.93 18.87 20.69
CA VAL A 43 -12.08 17.66 19.89
C VAL A 43 -10.85 16.78 20.05
N CYS A 44 -11.04 15.51 20.42
CA CYS A 44 -9.94 14.53 20.49
C CYS A 44 -9.61 14.01 19.09
N VAL A 45 -8.41 14.32 18.63
CA VAL A 45 -7.86 13.97 17.30
C VAL A 45 -6.61 13.11 17.43
N LEU A 46 -6.17 12.51 16.34
CA LEU A 46 -4.94 11.73 16.30
C LEU A 46 -3.84 12.52 15.63
N TYR A 47 -2.91 13.01 16.45
CA TYR A 47 -1.84 13.90 15.99
C TYR A 47 -0.65 13.89 16.94
N HIS A 48 0.55 13.59 16.41
CA HIS A 48 1.75 13.43 17.25
C HIS A 48 2.35 14.73 17.72
N ASP A 49 2.57 15.70 16.84
CA ASP A 49 3.35 16.90 17.13
C ASP A 49 2.53 17.96 17.87
N LYS A 50 3.21 18.84 18.56
CA LYS A 50 2.56 20.03 19.15
C LYS A 50 2.17 21.07 18.10
N THR A 51 2.91 21.11 16.96
CA THR A 51 2.69 22.07 15.87
C THR A 51 2.29 21.36 14.57
N LEU A 52 1.60 22.07 13.68
CA LEU A 52 1.12 21.54 12.41
C LEU A 52 2.21 21.49 11.32
N THR A 53 3.41 22.01 11.58
CA THR A 53 4.43 22.34 10.57
C THR A 53 4.99 21.14 9.83
N ARG A 54 5.20 20.00 10.51
CA ARG A 54 5.84 18.82 9.92
C ARG A 54 4.90 18.06 8.98
N THR A 55 3.72 17.72 9.45
CA THR A 55 2.79 16.78 8.76
C THR A 55 1.62 17.45 8.05
N CYS A 56 1.37 18.74 8.26
CA CYS A 56 0.34 19.47 7.54
C CYS A 56 0.88 20.25 6.35
N ARG A 57 0.04 20.41 5.33
CA ARG A 57 0.24 21.29 4.18
C ARG A 57 -1.00 22.14 3.98
N THR A 58 -0.84 23.29 3.33
CA THR A 58 -1.97 24.06 2.83
C THR A 58 -2.63 23.33 1.64
N SER A 59 -3.87 23.67 1.30
CA SER A 59 -4.63 22.99 0.24
C SER A 59 -3.96 23.03 -1.14
N ASP A 60 -3.07 24.01 -1.37
CA ASP A 60 -2.23 24.13 -2.58
C ASP A 60 -0.90 23.34 -2.48
N GLY A 61 -0.65 22.65 -1.36
CA GLY A 61 0.57 21.87 -1.10
C GLY A 61 1.71 22.66 -0.47
N GLY A 62 1.52 23.93 -0.15
CA GLY A 62 2.50 24.76 0.53
C GLY A 62 2.74 24.32 1.99
N LYS A 63 3.88 24.74 2.55
CA LYS A 63 4.16 24.55 3.98
C LYS A 63 3.23 25.42 4.84
N VAL A 64 2.82 24.89 5.99
CA VAL A 64 2.08 25.68 6.99
C VAL A 64 2.92 26.88 7.43
N PRO A 65 2.38 28.10 7.40
CA PRO A 65 3.13 29.31 7.77
C PRO A 65 3.34 29.38 9.30
N GLY A 66 4.58 29.34 9.74
CA GLY A 66 4.94 29.46 11.15
C GLY A 66 4.62 28.23 12.02
N ASP A 67 4.83 28.36 13.32
CA ASP A 67 4.59 27.29 14.30
C ASP A 67 3.17 27.39 14.87
N ILE A 68 2.19 26.92 14.09
CA ILE A 68 0.79 26.88 14.53
C ILE A 68 0.65 25.71 15.50
N LEU A 69 0.22 25.98 16.74
CA LEU A 69 -0.02 24.95 17.75
C LEU A 69 -1.37 24.24 17.50
N LEU A 70 -1.39 22.94 17.63
CA LEU A 70 -2.63 22.17 17.59
C LEU A 70 -3.62 22.63 18.67
N SER A 71 -3.11 22.90 19.88
CA SER A 71 -3.91 23.41 21.01
C SER A 71 -4.54 24.79 20.79
N ASP A 72 -4.06 25.55 19.81
CA ASP A 72 -4.60 26.87 19.44
C ASP A 72 -5.49 26.80 18.18
N THR A 73 -5.59 25.62 17.56
CA THR A 73 -6.32 25.38 16.32
C THR A 73 -7.65 24.69 16.62
N THR A 74 -8.77 25.21 16.12
CA THR A 74 -10.07 24.50 16.19
C THR A 74 -10.09 23.31 15.24
N TYR A 75 -10.95 22.33 15.47
CA TYR A 75 -11.07 21.19 14.57
C TYR A 75 -11.49 21.62 13.15
N ALA A 76 -12.38 22.61 13.06
CA ALA A 76 -12.78 23.15 11.76
C ALA A 76 -11.61 23.79 10.99
N ASP A 77 -10.73 24.53 11.70
CA ASP A 77 -9.52 25.08 11.08
C ASP A 77 -8.52 23.98 10.71
N LEU A 78 -8.37 22.96 11.56
CA LEU A 78 -7.48 21.82 11.31
C LEU A 78 -7.87 21.09 10.02
N LEU A 79 -9.16 20.93 9.74
CA LEU A 79 -9.67 20.31 8.51
C LEU A 79 -9.37 21.10 7.23
N THR A 80 -8.89 22.36 7.32
CA THR A 80 -8.44 23.11 6.14
C THR A 80 -7.06 22.70 5.65
N TYR A 81 -6.30 22.00 6.48
CA TYR A 81 -4.97 21.48 6.13
C TYR A 81 -5.06 20.08 5.58
N ASP A 82 -4.09 19.75 4.74
CA ASP A 82 -3.91 18.44 4.11
C ASP A 82 -2.72 17.74 4.78
N VAL A 83 -2.94 16.58 5.40
CA VAL A 83 -1.86 15.80 6.01
C VAL A 83 -1.27 14.77 5.05
N GLY A 84 -1.99 14.43 3.99
CA GLY A 84 -1.55 13.48 2.97
C GLY A 84 -0.43 14.03 2.10
N LEU A 85 -0.53 15.29 1.70
CA LEU A 85 0.48 15.97 0.87
C LEU A 85 1.86 16.09 1.53
N SER A 86 1.96 15.90 2.83
CA SER A 86 3.27 15.85 3.50
C SER A 86 4.01 14.54 3.24
N HIS A 87 3.28 13.50 2.85
CA HIS A 87 3.80 12.17 2.59
C HIS A 87 3.92 11.91 1.07
N SER A 88 2.82 12.04 0.32
CA SER A 88 2.79 11.77 -1.12
C SER A 88 1.57 12.39 -1.79
N LEU A 89 1.65 12.67 -3.10
CA LEU A 89 0.52 13.15 -3.91
C LEU A 89 -0.65 12.16 -3.96
N LYS A 90 -0.40 10.87 -3.80
CA LYS A 90 -1.43 9.82 -3.69
C LYS A 90 -2.44 10.11 -2.59
N TYR A 91 -1.97 10.66 -1.47
CA TYR A 91 -2.79 10.89 -0.28
C TYR A 91 -3.34 12.33 -0.19
N ARG A 92 -3.31 13.08 -1.29
CA ARG A 92 -3.94 14.41 -1.34
C ARG A 92 -5.39 14.34 -0.88
N GLY A 93 -5.76 15.19 0.06
CA GLY A 93 -7.11 15.21 0.63
C GLY A 93 -7.24 14.52 1.97
N GLU A 94 -6.23 13.77 2.44
CA GLU A 94 -6.26 13.18 3.78
C GLU A 94 -6.34 14.25 4.86
N ARG A 95 -7.11 13.95 5.90
CA ARG A 95 -7.38 14.83 7.04
C ARG A 95 -6.97 14.16 8.33
N VAL A 96 -6.74 14.96 9.35
CA VAL A 96 -6.51 14.46 10.71
C VAL A 96 -7.81 13.85 11.22
N PRO A 97 -7.85 12.54 11.54
CA PRO A 97 -9.05 11.88 12.01
C PRO A 97 -9.30 12.17 13.49
N THR A 98 -10.56 12.03 13.92
CA THR A 98 -10.91 12.02 15.33
C THR A 98 -10.65 10.65 15.97
N LEU A 99 -10.46 10.63 17.29
CA LEU A 99 -10.37 9.38 18.04
C LEU A 99 -11.66 8.54 17.89
N ALA A 100 -12.83 9.17 17.95
CA ALA A 100 -14.11 8.49 17.81
C ALA A 100 -14.26 7.79 16.45
N GLU A 101 -13.91 8.48 15.36
CA GLU A 101 -13.94 7.92 14.00
C GLU A 101 -12.98 6.71 13.86
N THR A 102 -11.77 6.84 14.40
CA THR A 102 -10.78 5.76 14.34
C THR A 102 -11.17 4.56 15.19
N LEU A 103 -11.72 4.75 16.37
CA LEU A 103 -12.19 3.65 17.21
C LEU A 103 -13.41 2.94 16.61
N ALA A 104 -14.30 3.65 15.91
CA ALA A 104 -15.39 3.04 15.16
C ALA A 104 -14.87 2.12 14.06
N PHE A 105 -13.90 2.59 13.27
CA PHE A 105 -13.20 1.78 12.29
C PHE A 105 -12.52 0.56 12.92
N ALA A 106 -11.77 0.75 14.00
CA ALA A 106 -11.06 -0.34 14.68
C ALA A 106 -12.02 -1.43 15.18
N LYS A 107 -13.18 -1.05 15.71
CA LYS A 107 -14.24 -1.97 16.13
C LYS A 107 -14.78 -2.78 14.95
N GLU A 108 -15.06 -2.13 13.84
CA GLU A 108 -15.55 -2.78 12.61
C GLU A 108 -14.52 -3.81 12.09
N GLN A 109 -13.24 -3.45 12.10
CA GLN A 109 -12.16 -4.33 11.64
C GLN A 109 -11.72 -5.37 12.69
N GLY A 110 -12.16 -5.24 13.94
CA GLY A 110 -11.79 -6.14 15.05
C GLY A 110 -10.33 -6.01 15.50
N ILE A 111 -9.62 -4.93 15.09
CA ILE A 111 -8.21 -4.71 15.41
C ILE A 111 -8.01 -4.06 16.78
N LEU A 112 -6.92 -4.41 17.46
CA LEU A 112 -6.51 -3.78 18.71
C LEU A 112 -5.86 -2.42 18.45
N ILE A 113 -6.28 -1.40 19.19
CA ILE A 113 -5.68 -0.07 19.20
C ILE A 113 -4.81 0.09 20.44
N LYS A 114 -3.55 0.46 20.27
CA LYS A 114 -2.70 0.94 21.36
C LYS A 114 -2.71 2.46 21.38
N LEU A 115 -3.12 3.03 22.50
CA LEU A 115 -3.17 4.47 22.72
C LEU A 115 -1.90 4.92 23.44
N ASP A 116 -1.15 5.85 22.82
CA ASP A 116 0.10 6.35 23.38
C ASP A 116 -0.10 7.09 24.70
N ASN A 117 0.97 7.24 25.49
CA ASN A 117 0.98 7.72 26.88
C ASN A 117 0.63 9.20 27.08
N ARG A 118 0.23 9.93 26.05
CA ARG A 118 -0.06 11.37 26.10
C ARG A 118 -1.16 11.77 27.05
N MET A 119 -2.07 10.88 27.33
CA MET A 119 -3.19 11.08 28.24
C MET A 119 -2.76 11.43 29.66
N GLU A 120 -1.53 11.15 30.08
CA GLU A 120 -0.99 11.57 31.38
C GLU A 120 -0.81 13.10 31.48
N TYR A 121 -0.79 13.79 30.34
CA TYR A 121 -0.67 15.25 30.25
C TYR A 121 -2.00 15.96 29.98
N PHE A 122 -3.11 15.22 29.88
CA PHE A 122 -4.43 15.78 29.66
C PHE A 122 -4.98 16.45 30.92
N THR A 123 -5.75 17.52 30.74
CA THR A 123 -6.53 18.08 31.85
C THR A 123 -7.57 17.08 32.36
N PRO A 124 -8.12 17.24 33.57
CA PRO A 124 -9.17 16.36 34.07
C PRO A 124 -10.37 16.24 33.11
N GLU A 125 -10.77 17.36 32.49
CA GLU A 125 -11.88 17.43 31.53
C GLU A 125 -11.53 16.67 30.23
N GLN A 126 -10.32 16.83 29.74
CA GLN A 126 -9.80 16.10 28.57
C GLN A 126 -9.72 14.60 28.85
N CYS A 127 -9.24 14.20 30.05
CA CYS A 127 -9.24 12.78 30.45
C CYS A 127 -10.65 12.19 30.48
N GLU A 128 -11.62 12.90 31.01
CA GLU A 128 -13.01 12.42 31.08
C GLU A 128 -13.61 12.27 29.66
N SER A 129 -13.43 13.29 28.81
CA SER A 129 -13.85 13.21 27.41
C SER A 129 -13.20 12.04 26.68
N TYR A 130 -11.89 11.88 26.85
CA TYR A 130 -11.11 10.79 26.25
C TYR A 130 -11.63 9.40 26.67
N PHE A 131 -11.83 9.18 27.97
CA PHE A 131 -12.34 7.92 28.48
C PHE A 131 -13.78 7.64 28.04
N SER A 132 -14.65 8.67 28.00
CA SER A 132 -16.02 8.53 27.51
C SER A 132 -16.06 8.11 26.04
N ILE A 133 -15.21 8.69 25.17
CA ILE A 133 -15.10 8.28 23.75
C ILE A 133 -14.71 6.80 23.63
N ILE A 134 -13.77 6.34 24.46
CA ILE A 134 -13.33 4.94 24.44
C ILE A 134 -14.44 4.00 24.91
N GLU A 135 -15.12 4.32 26.01
CA GLU A 135 -16.25 3.53 26.54
C GLU A 135 -17.39 3.41 25.53
N GLU A 136 -17.78 4.53 24.93
CA GLU A 136 -18.87 4.58 23.95
C GLU A 136 -18.53 3.81 22.66
N SER A 137 -17.25 3.79 22.26
CA SER A 137 -16.82 3.09 21.05
C SER A 137 -17.02 1.58 21.13
N GLY A 138 -16.74 0.98 22.28
CA GLY A 138 -16.67 -0.46 22.47
C GLY A 138 -15.60 -1.14 21.63
N ALA A 139 -14.59 -0.40 21.16
CA ALA A 139 -13.41 -0.93 20.47
C ALA A 139 -12.46 -1.61 21.46
N LYS A 140 -11.62 -2.52 20.96
CA LYS A 140 -10.54 -3.11 21.75
C LYS A 140 -9.38 -2.11 21.84
N VAL A 141 -9.01 -1.72 23.06
CA VAL A 141 -7.93 -0.78 23.29
C VAL A 141 -6.94 -1.27 24.33
N ALA A 142 -5.67 -0.96 24.11
CA ALA A 142 -4.58 -1.05 25.07
C ALA A 142 -4.12 0.36 25.46
N PHE A 143 -3.81 0.58 26.71
CA PHE A 143 -3.38 1.88 27.23
C PHE A 143 -1.90 1.88 27.52
N THR A 144 -1.15 2.79 26.91
CA THR A 144 0.25 3.02 27.30
C THR A 144 0.32 3.90 28.53
N CYS A 145 1.01 3.44 29.56
CA CYS A 145 1.17 4.12 30.84
C CYS A 145 2.66 4.26 31.17
N ARG A 146 3.12 5.48 31.50
CA ARG A 146 4.50 5.74 31.97
C ARG A 146 4.63 5.66 33.46
N THR A 147 3.52 5.80 34.19
CA THR A 147 3.52 5.77 35.66
C THR A 147 2.57 4.69 36.17
N THR A 148 2.94 4.09 37.31
CA THR A 148 2.08 3.13 38.01
C THR A 148 0.77 3.77 38.46
N ALA A 149 0.81 5.02 38.89
CA ALA A 149 -0.38 5.77 39.29
C ALA A 149 -1.39 5.95 38.15
N PHE A 150 -0.90 6.21 36.93
CA PHE A 150 -1.78 6.30 35.78
C PHE A 150 -2.35 4.95 35.36
N ALA A 151 -1.53 3.89 35.40
CA ALA A 151 -2.02 2.53 35.16
C ALA A 151 -3.15 2.15 36.15
N GLU A 152 -3.01 2.50 37.44
CA GLU A 152 -4.07 2.28 38.43
C GLU A 152 -5.34 3.07 38.13
N LYS A 153 -5.21 4.32 37.63
CA LYS A 153 -6.36 5.12 37.19
C LYS A 153 -7.10 4.47 36.03
N VAL A 154 -6.36 3.94 35.05
CA VAL A 154 -6.94 3.23 33.91
C VAL A 154 -7.64 1.95 34.37
N ILE A 155 -7.00 1.14 35.21
CA ILE A 155 -7.58 -0.12 35.71
C ILE A 155 -8.85 0.15 36.53
N ALA A 156 -8.89 1.23 37.31
CA ALA A 156 -10.05 1.60 38.09
C ALA A 156 -11.26 1.94 37.20
N ARG A 157 -11.04 2.46 36.00
CA ARG A 157 -12.07 2.79 35.02
C ARG A 157 -12.39 1.61 34.09
N PHE A 158 -11.37 0.92 33.61
CA PHE A 158 -11.42 -0.16 32.65
C PHE A 158 -10.84 -1.44 33.28
N SER A 159 -11.67 -2.19 34.00
CA SER A 159 -11.21 -3.33 34.83
C SER A 159 -10.53 -4.45 34.03
N GLU A 160 -10.79 -4.54 32.72
CA GLU A 160 -10.23 -5.54 31.80
C GLU A 160 -9.23 -4.94 30.82
N ALA A 161 -8.72 -3.71 31.07
CA ALA A 161 -7.82 -3.01 30.17
C ALA A 161 -6.51 -3.79 29.95
N GLU A 162 -6.07 -3.86 28.71
CA GLU A 162 -4.69 -4.22 28.37
C GLU A 162 -3.78 -3.03 28.67
N ILE A 163 -2.71 -3.25 29.43
CA ILE A 163 -1.77 -2.20 29.83
C ILE A 163 -0.43 -2.43 29.14
N HIS A 164 0.03 -1.39 28.47
CA HIS A 164 1.36 -1.26 27.90
C HIS A 164 2.16 -0.28 28.74
N TYR A 165 3.20 -0.75 29.43
CA TYR A 165 4.01 0.07 30.32
C TYR A 165 5.33 0.43 29.67
N ASP A 166 5.61 1.73 29.54
CA ASP A 166 6.84 2.30 28.97
C ASP A 166 7.56 3.29 29.94
N GLY A 167 7.29 3.13 31.24
CA GLY A 167 7.91 3.95 32.29
C GLY A 167 9.25 3.42 32.75
N GLU A 168 9.60 3.71 34.02
CA GLU A 168 10.82 3.20 34.62
C GLU A 168 10.72 1.68 34.87
N VAL A 169 11.51 0.90 34.12
CA VAL A 169 11.47 -0.57 34.15
C VAL A 169 12.43 -1.08 35.19
N THR A 170 11.89 -1.37 36.39
CA THR A 170 12.57 -2.10 37.47
C THR A 170 11.76 -3.34 37.83
N GLU A 171 12.40 -4.36 38.44
CA GLU A 171 11.68 -5.56 38.88
C GLU A 171 10.54 -5.20 39.86
N GLU A 172 10.75 -4.20 40.71
CA GLU A 172 9.74 -3.73 41.65
C GLU A 172 8.51 -3.15 40.94
N THR A 173 8.71 -2.25 39.95
CA THR A 173 7.60 -1.62 39.22
C THR A 173 6.84 -2.63 38.37
N VAL A 174 7.55 -3.54 37.69
CA VAL A 174 6.94 -4.56 36.81
C VAL A 174 6.12 -5.58 37.63
N ALA A 175 6.70 -6.07 38.73
CA ALA A 175 6.01 -6.99 39.65
C ALA A 175 4.80 -6.34 40.34
N TYR A 176 4.93 -5.07 40.75
CA TYR A 176 3.85 -4.30 41.35
C TYR A 176 2.63 -4.19 40.40
N LEU A 177 2.87 -3.79 39.16
CA LEU A 177 1.80 -3.68 38.16
C LEU A 177 1.18 -5.05 37.85
N LYS A 178 1.98 -6.12 37.73
CA LYS A 178 1.45 -7.48 37.57
C LYS A 178 0.49 -7.87 38.70
N GLY A 179 0.83 -7.52 39.92
CA GLY A 179 -0.03 -7.75 41.09
C GLY A 179 -1.36 -7.00 41.01
N LYS A 180 -1.37 -5.79 40.46
CA LYS A 180 -2.57 -4.98 40.25
C LYS A 180 -3.44 -5.47 39.09
N LEU A 181 -2.80 -5.83 38.00
CA LEU A 181 -3.45 -6.26 36.74
C LEU A 181 -4.03 -7.67 36.81
N ARG A 182 -3.51 -8.52 37.68
CA ARG A 182 -3.95 -9.92 37.83
C ARG A 182 -3.86 -10.69 36.50
N ASN A 183 -5.01 -10.87 35.84
CA ASN A 183 -5.14 -11.63 34.58
C ASN A 183 -5.21 -10.75 33.32
N ASN A 184 -5.20 -9.43 33.49
CA ASN A 184 -5.24 -8.53 32.31
C ASN A 184 -3.96 -8.66 31.48
N PRO A 185 -4.05 -8.54 30.15
CA PRO A 185 -2.87 -8.50 29.30
C PRO A 185 -1.95 -7.35 29.73
N TYR A 186 -0.65 -7.64 29.79
CA TYR A 186 0.34 -6.71 30.29
C TYR A 186 1.63 -6.83 29.49
N THR A 187 2.02 -5.74 28.83
CA THR A 187 3.25 -5.62 28.02
C THR A 187 4.15 -4.53 28.61
N VAL A 188 5.43 -4.82 28.76
CA VAL A 188 6.46 -3.85 29.12
C VAL A 188 7.29 -3.51 27.90
N TRP A 189 7.42 -2.22 27.61
CA TRP A 189 8.11 -1.73 26.43
C TRP A 189 9.52 -1.25 26.74
N LEU A 190 10.47 -1.64 25.89
CA LEU A 190 11.85 -1.14 25.90
C LEU A 190 12.22 -0.55 24.53
N TYR A 191 13.06 0.49 24.54
CA TYR A 191 13.76 0.90 23.34
C TYR A 191 14.79 -0.16 22.96
N HIS A 192 14.70 -0.70 21.75
CA HIS A 192 15.44 -1.88 21.31
C HIS A 192 16.96 -1.78 21.50
N ALA A 193 17.55 -0.58 21.25
CA ALA A 193 19.00 -0.39 21.36
C ALA A 193 19.52 -0.45 22.80
N GLY A 194 18.65 -0.21 23.80
CA GLY A 194 18.98 -0.29 25.23
C GLY A 194 18.56 -1.61 25.90
N ALA A 195 17.86 -2.49 25.19
CA ALA A 195 17.39 -3.74 25.74
C ALA A 195 18.54 -4.75 25.94
N THR A 196 18.68 -5.28 27.17
CA THR A 196 19.65 -6.36 27.49
C THR A 196 18.92 -7.67 27.76
N ALA A 197 19.62 -8.80 27.61
CA ALA A 197 19.04 -10.11 27.89
C ALA A 197 18.50 -10.22 29.32
N GLU A 198 19.24 -9.69 30.31
CA GLU A 198 18.83 -9.71 31.72
C GLU A 198 17.52 -8.91 31.96
N MET A 199 17.37 -7.75 31.31
CA MET A 199 16.12 -6.97 31.37
C MET A 199 14.95 -7.73 30.76
N CYS A 200 15.18 -8.35 29.62
CA CYS A 200 14.15 -9.12 28.91
C CYS A 200 13.73 -10.35 29.72
N GLU A 201 14.66 -11.12 30.28
CA GLU A 201 14.38 -12.25 31.17
C GLU A 201 13.63 -11.81 32.45
N MET A 202 13.96 -10.65 32.98
CA MET A 202 13.26 -10.07 34.15
C MET A 202 11.81 -9.74 33.78
N ILE A 203 11.58 -9.12 32.62
CA ILE A 203 10.23 -8.74 32.15
C ILE A 203 9.39 -10.00 31.95
N HIS A 204 9.89 -11.02 31.27
CA HIS A 204 9.17 -12.26 30.97
C HIS A 204 8.69 -13.04 32.22
N ARG A 205 9.23 -12.73 33.39
CA ARG A 205 8.68 -13.30 34.65
C ARG A 205 7.31 -12.75 35.03
N TYR A 206 6.92 -11.58 34.45
CA TYR A 206 5.75 -10.83 34.88
C TYR A 206 4.84 -10.37 33.73
N ALA A 207 5.38 -10.14 32.53
CA ALA A 207 4.73 -9.45 31.42
C ALA A 207 5.24 -9.95 30.07
N ASP A 208 4.52 -9.62 28.99
CA ASP A 208 5.04 -9.71 27.64
C ASP A 208 6.08 -8.60 27.39
N LEU A 209 7.05 -8.86 26.51
CA LEU A 209 8.08 -7.91 26.11
C LEU A 209 7.71 -7.22 24.80
N GLY A 210 7.62 -5.89 24.81
CA GLY A 210 7.52 -5.05 23.62
C GLY A 210 8.84 -4.35 23.30
N LEU A 211 9.24 -4.30 22.04
CA LEU A 211 10.42 -3.56 21.57
C LEU A 211 10.04 -2.52 20.50
N TRP A 212 10.51 -1.28 20.65
CA TRP A 212 10.27 -0.15 19.75
C TRP A 212 11.56 0.61 19.45
N ILE A 213 11.79 1.27 18.32
CA ILE A 213 11.15 1.09 17.03
C ILE A 213 12.06 0.17 16.22
N ILE A 214 11.47 -0.84 15.58
CA ILE A 214 12.21 -1.83 14.80
C ILE A 214 11.96 -1.54 13.31
N SER A 215 13.01 -1.22 12.56
CA SER A 215 12.91 -0.79 11.15
C SER A 215 13.75 -1.64 10.19
N THR A 216 14.67 -2.44 10.70
CA THR A 216 15.58 -3.26 9.88
C THR A 216 15.50 -4.74 10.22
N GLU A 217 15.85 -5.60 9.26
CA GLU A 217 15.93 -7.05 9.48
C GLU A 217 16.96 -7.43 10.57
N GLU A 218 18.03 -6.66 10.74
CA GLU A 218 19.02 -6.88 11.81
C GLU A 218 18.40 -6.60 13.18
N GLU A 219 17.67 -5.50 13.33
CA GLU A 219 16.94 -5.18 14.57
C GLU A 219 15.85 -6.21 14.85
N LEU A 220 15.16 -6.68 13.81
CA LEU A 220 14.16 -7.75 13.94
C LEU A 220 14.79 -9.07 14.40
N ALA A 221 15.93 -9.46 13.83
CA ALA A 221 16.65 -10.65 14.26
C ALA A 221 17.06 -10.55 15.73
N ARG A 222 17.58 -9.39 16.15
CA ARG A 222 17.91 -9.14 17.56
C ARG A 222 16.66 -9.15 18.46
N ALA A 223 15.54 -8.57 18.02
CA ALA A 223 14.30 -8.60 18.78
C ALA A 223 13.82 -10.05 19.02
N LYS A 224 13.94 -10.90 17.99
CA LYS A 224 13.65 -12.34 18.11
C LYS A 224 14.59 -13.05 19.10
N GLU A 225 15.89 -12.76 19.06
CA GLU A 225 16.88 -13.32 20.01
C GLU A 225 16.59 -12.90 21.46
N LEU A 226 16.11 -11.68 21.68
CA LEU A 226 15.69 -11.16 22.98
C LEU A 226 14.31 -11.70 23.43
N GLY A 227 13.62 -12.45 22.59
CA GLY A 227 12.32 -13.04 22.89
C GLY A 227 11.15 -12.08 22.83
N ALA A 228 11.21 -11.01 22.01
CA ALA A 228 10.11 -10.04 21.91
C ALA A 228 8.78 -10.70 21.55
N ASP A 229 7.73 -10.40 22.33
CA ASP A 229 6.36 -10.87 22.10
C ASP A 229 5.64 -9.97 21.11
N ILE A 230 6.01 -8.67 21.09
CA ILE A 230 5.49 -7.68 20.18
C ILE A 230 6.60 -6.70 19.75
N ILE A 231 6.62 -6.33 18.48
CA ILE A 231 7.48 -5.28 17.96
C ILE A 231 6.63 -4.12 17.42
N GLU A 232 7.17 -2.91 17.55
CA GLU A 232 6.59 -1.71 16.94
C GLU A 232 7.46 -1.26 15.77
N THR A 233 6.82 -1.08 14.59
CA THR A 233 7.49 -0.68 13.35
C THR A 233 6.68 0.38 12.61
N PRO A 234 7.32 1.35 11.95
CA PRO A 234 6.62 2.31 11.08
C PRO A 234 6.07 1.70 9.78
N GLY A 235 6.44 0.43 9.46
CA GLY A 235 5.93 -0.28 8.30
C GLY A 235 6.99 -0.83 7.35
N GLU A 236 8.28 -0.58 7.60
CA GLU A 236 9.39 -1.17 6.82
C GLU A 236 9.41 -2.70 7.00
N LEU A 237 9.11 -3.14 8.21
CA LEU A 237 8.97 -4.57 8.52
C LEU A 237 7.49 -4.94 8.56
N LYS A 238 7.14 -5.91 7.75
CA LYS A 238 5.75 -6.35 7.61
C LYS A 238 5.49 -7.63 8.42
N PRO A 239 4.25 -7.81 8.93
CA PRO A 239 3.86 -9.09 9.48
C PRO A 239 4.14 -10.21 8.48
N PRO A 240 4.73 -11.35 8.92
CA PRO A 240 5.02 -12.44 8.00
C PRO A 240 3.70 -13.00 7.45
N ARG A 241 3.65 -13.16 6.13
CA ARG A 241 2.59 -13.91 5.46
C ARG A 241 3.24 -15.11 4.81
N GLU A 242 2.71 -16.29 5.09
CA GLU A 242 3.20 -17.51 4.47
C GLU A 242 3.04 -17.42 2.95
N HIS A 243 4.04 -17.92 2.23
CA HIS A 243 4.00 -17.98 0.78
C HIS A 243 3.08 -19.14 0.38
N GLU A 244 1.83 -18.81 0.08
CA GLU A 244 0.82 -19.78 -0.37
C GLU A 244 0.64 -19.82 -1.90
N GLY A 245 1.62 -19.33 -2.65
CA GLY A 245 1.55 -19.20 -4.10
C GLY A 245 1.56 -17.74 -4.57
N PHE A 246 1.70 -17.54 -5.88
CA PHE A 246 1.71 -16.22 -6.51
C PHE A 246 0.29 -15.70 -6.75
N VAL A 247 0.17 -14.38 -6.92
CA VAL A 247 -1.01 -13.72 -7.47
C VAL A 247 -0.66 -13.19 -8.85
N ASP A 248 -1.46 -13.54 -9.86
CA ASP A 248 -1.37 -12.96 -11.20
C ASP A 248 -2.20 -11.68 -11.23
N SER A 249 -1.52 -10.54 -11.25
CA SER A 249 -2.15 -9.24 -11.06
C SER A 249 -2.70 -8.61 -12.34
N HIS A 250 -2.58 -9.31 -13.50
CA HIS A 250 -2.98 -8.77 -14.80
C HIS A 250 -3.34 -9.89 -15.77
N ILE A 251 -4.64 -10.08 -16.00
CA ILE A 251 -5.17 -11.03 -16.99
C ILE A 251 -6.39 -10.47 -17.72
N HIS A 252 -6.63 -10.94 -18.95
CA HIS A 252 -7.71 -10.51 -19.84
C HIS A 252 -8.69 -11.61 -20.14
N THR A 253 -9.98 -11.26 -20.16
CA THR A 253 -11.07 -12.21 -20.41
C THR A 253 -11.84 -11.85 -21.69
N LYS A 254 -12.93 -12.54 -21.96
CA LYS A 254 -13.84 -12.26 -23.09
C LYS A 254 -14.39 -10.82 -23.14
N TYR A 255 -14.17 -10.02 -22.11
CA TYR A 255 -14.55 -8.60 -22.07
C TYR A 255 -13.49 -7.68 -22.67
N SER A 256 -12.28 -8.17 -22.88
CA SER A 256 -11.24 -7.51 -23.67
C SER A 256 -11.44 -7.81 -25.15
N HIS A 257 -11.14 -6.86 -26.01
CA HIS A 257 -11.36 -6.98 -27.47
C HIS A 257 -10.50 -8.05 -28.16
N ASP A 258 -9.42 -8.48 -27.52
CA ASP A 258 -8.40 -9.40 -28.02
C ASP A 258 -8.30 -10.72 -27.23
N SER A 259 -9.25 -10.97 -26.33
CA SER A 259 -9.38 -12.24 -25.61
C SER A 259 -10.78 -12.84 -25.78
N THR A 260 -10.85 -14.16 -25.80
CA THR A 260 -12.10 -14.94 -25.79
C THR A 260 -12.18 -15.85 -24.57
N CYS A 261 -11.24 -15.71 -23.63
CA CYS A 261 -11.13 -16.62 -22.50
C CYS A 261 -12.21 -16.32 -21.44
N GLU A 262 -12.91 -17.33 -21.02
CA GLU A 262 -13.88 -17.22 -19.94
C GLU A 262 -13.14 -17.04 -18.59
N PRO A 263 -13.61 -16.16 -17.67
CA PRO A 263 -12.96 -15.95 -16.36
C PRO A 263 -12.75 -17.25 -15.57
N MET A 264 -13.72 -18.18 -15.61
CA MET A 264 -13.60 -19.49 -14.94
C MET A 264 -12.51 -20.39 -15.55
N ALA A 265 -12.17 -20.22 -16.83
CA ALA A 265 -11.05 -20.96 -17.43
C ALA A 265 -9.70 -20.46 -16.88
N HIS A 266 -9.56 -19.17 -16.65
CA HIS A 266 -8.41 -18.60 -15.95
C HIS A 266 -8.32 -19.09 -14.50
N CYS A 267 -9.45 -19.15 -13.77
CA CYS A 267 -9.50 -19.71 -12.42
C CYS A 267 -8.98 -21.16 -12.37
N ALA A 268 -9.45 -22.00 -13.31
CA ALA A 268 -9.01 -23.40 -13.40
C ALA A 268 -7.50 -23.51 -13.66
N ALA A 269 -6.97 -22.72 -14.60
CA ALA A 269 -5.54 -22.70 -14.93
C ALA A 269 -4.69 -22.16 -13.75
N ALA A 270 -5.17 -21.16 -13.02
CA ALA A 270 -4.52 -20.62 -11.84
C ALA A 270 -4.38 -21.69 -10.74
N LEU A 271 -5.46 -22.41 -10.45
CA LEU A 271 -5.46 -23.51 -9.48
C LEU A 271 -4.50 -24.64 -9.89
N GLU A 272 -4.51 -25.03 -11.16
CA GLU A 272 -3.65 -26.08 -11.70
C GLU A 272 -2.15 -25.72 -11.55
N ARG A 273 -1.82 -24.43 -11.59
CA ARG A 273 -0.46 -23.89 -11.40
C ARG A 273 -0.13 -23.50 -9.97
N GLY A 274 -1.03 -23.73 -9.03
CA GLY A 274 -0.81 -23.41 -7.62
C GLY A 274 -0.74 -21.91 -7.34
N LEU A 275 -1.43 -21.08 -8.15
CA LEU A 275 -1.57 -19.66 -7.85
C LEU A 275 -2.54 -19.48 -6.69
N ARG A 276 -2.31 -18.46 -5.89
CA ARG A 276 -3.15 -18.03 -4.79
C ARG A 276 -4.34 -17.19 -5.24
N GLY A 277 -4.15 -16.43 -6.32
CA GLY A 277 -5.17 -15.54 -6.84
C GLY A 277 -4.85 -15.02 -8.23
N ILE A 278 -5.86 -14.42 -8.83
CA ILE A 278 -5.79 -13.71 -10.10
C ILE A 278 -6.54 -12.39 -10.00
N CYS A 279 -6.11 -11.37 -10.74
CA CYS A 279 -6.83 -10.11 -10.90
C CYS A 279 -7.30 -9.99 -12.36
N VAL A 280 -8.60 -9.95 -12.56
CA VAL A 280 -9.20 -9.73 -13.89
C VAL A 280 -9.16 -8.24 -14.18
N THR A 281 -8.47 -7.84 -15.25
CA THR A 281 -8.12 -6.45 -15.58
C THR A 281 -8.35 -6.16 -17.06
N ASP A 282 -9.57 -6.46 -17.53
CA ASP A 282 -9.92 -6.29 -18.92
C ASP A 282 -9.67 -4.87 -19.45
N HIS A 283 -9.40 -4.76 -20.76
CA HIS A 283 -9.08 -3.51 -21.43
C HIS A 283 -10.22 -2.48 -21.41
N CYS A 284 -9.92 -1.27 -20.99
CA CYS A 284 -10.71 -0.08 -21.22
C CYS A 284 -9.90 0.92 -22.07
N ASP A 285 -9.90 0.70 -23.39
CA ASP A 285 -9.12 1.46 -24.35
C ASP A 285 -9.82 2.79 -24.64
N LEU A 286 -9.44 3.84 -23.92
CA LEU A 286 -10.15 5.14 -23.93
C LEU A 286 -10.00 5.90 -25.25
N GLU A 287 -9.01 5.57 -26.08
CA GLU A 287 -8.89 6.11 -27.44
C GLU A 287 -10.05 5.72 -28.35
N TYR A 288 -10.83 4.71 -27.98
CA TYR A 288 -12.02 4.31 -28.71
C TYR A 288 -13.33 4.81 -28.10
N ALA A 289 -13.30 5.48 -26.93
CA ALA A 289 -14.49 5.93 -26.21
C ALA A 289 -15.43 6.82 -27.06
N TYR A 290 -14.87 7.57 -28.01
CA TYR A 290 -15.65 8.41 -28.92
C TYR A 290 -16.40 7.61 -30.03
N LYS A 291 -16.07 6.33 -30.22
CA LYS A 291 -16.67 5.46 -31.23
C LYS A 291 -17.60 4.40 -30.65
N MET A 292 -17.32 3.98 -29.41
CA MET A 292 -18.03 2.87 -28.79
C MET A 292 -18.06 3.00 -27.27
N ASP A 293 -18.97 2.27 -26.65
CA ASP A 293 -19.01 2.16 -25.18
C ASP A 293 -17.91 1.20 -24.72
N VAL A 294 -16.86 1.75 -24.12
CA VAL A 294 -15.73 0.98 -23.55
C VAL A 294 -15.90 0.74 -22.05
N VAL A 295 -16.88 1.37 -21.40
CA VAL A 295 -17.06 1.30 -19.93
C VAL A 295 -18.01 0.16 -19.54
N THR A 296 -19.11 -0.05 -20.26
CA THR A 296 -20.06 -1.11 -19.93
C THR A 296 -19.43 -2.51 -19.93
N PRO A 297 -18.55 -2.91 -20.88
CA PRO A 297 -17.86 -4.20 -20.80
C PRO A 297 -17.07 -4.37 -19.51
N ILE A 298 -16.41 -3.32 -19.01
CA ILE A 298 -15.65 -3.37 -17.75
C ILE A 298 -16.58 -3.58 -16.54
N VAL A 299 -17.72 -2.93 -16.52
CA VAL A 299 -18.72 -3.12 -15.45
C VAL A 299 -19.19 -4.59 -15.41
N GLU A 300 -19.42 -5.20 -16.56
CA GLU A 300 -19.82 -6.62 -16.64
C GLU A 300 -18.66 -7.56 -16.29
N SER A 301 -17.43 -7.25 -16.71
CA SER A 301 -16.21 -7.97 -16.31
C SER A 301 -16.05 -8.01 -14.79
N VAL A 302 -16.13 -6.86 -14.13
CA VAL A 302 -16.05 -6.76 -12.66
C VAL A 302 -17.12 -7.58 -11.97
N LYS A 303 -18.36 -7.57 -12.46
CA LYS A 303 -19.45 -8.39 -11.91
C LYS A 303 -19.18 -9.88 -12.06
N GLU A 304 -18.70 -10.33 -13.23
CA GLU A 304 -18.40 -11.74 -13.46
C GLU A 304 -17.18 -12.19 -12.65
N ALA A 305 -16.12 -11.37 -12.55
CA ALA A 305 -14.97 -11.63 -11.69
C ALA A 305 -15.38 -11.78 -10.21
N ALA A 306 -16.26 -10.90 -9.72
CA ALA A 306 -16.80 -10.99 -8.36
C ALA A 306 -17.62 -12.29 -8.16
N ALA A 307 -18.38 -12.72 -9.15
CA ALA A 307 -19.10 -14.00 -9.12
C ALA A 307 -18.14 -15.20 -9.11
N CYS A 308 -17.04 -15.14 -9.88
CA CYS A 308 -15.98 -16.15 -9.84
C CYS A 308 -15.32 -16.20 -8.46
N ASN A 309 -15.04 -15.04 -7.83
CA ASN A 309 -14.49 -14.99 -6.48
C ASN A 309 -15.39 -15.68 -5.46
N GLU A 310 -16.71 -15.43 -5.50
CA GLU A 310 -17.65 -16.10 -4.60
C GLU A 310 -17.70 -17.63 -4.86
N ALA A 311 -17.63 -18.04 -6.12
CA ALA A 311 -17.62 -19.46 -6.48
C ALA A 311 -16.32 -20.18 -6.06
N GLN A 312 -15.20 -19.49 -5.98
CA GLN A 312 -13.86 -20.05 -5.72
C GLN A 312 -13.29 -19.64 -4.34
N LYS A 313 -14.04 -18.93 -3.50
CA LYS A 313 -13.58 -18.25 -2.28
C LYS A 313 -12.72 -19.08 -1.32
N ASP A 314 -12.90 -20.41 -1.30
CA ASP A 314 -12.18 -21.30 -0.39
C ASP A 314 -10.84 -21.82 -0.97
N VAL A 315 -10.58 -21.59 -2.27
CA VAL A 315 -9.44 -22.18 -2.98
C VAL A 315 -8.63 -21.20 -3.83
N LEU A 316 -9.25 -20.13 -4.33
CA LEU A 316 -8.61 -19.13 -5.18
C LEU A 316 -9.26 -17.76 -4.96
N ALA A 317 -8.45 -16.74 -4.72
CA ALA A 317 -8.95 -15.36 -4.72
C ALA A 317 -9.05 -14.83 -6.15
N VAL A 318 -10.18 -14.21 -6.49
CA VAL A 318 -10.37 -13.52 -7.78
C VAL A 318 -10.64 -12.05 -7.50
N TYR A 319 -9.68 -11.20 -7.84
CA TYR A 319 -9.76 -9.75 -7.65
C TYR A 319 -10.31 -9.09 -8.90
N THR A 320 -10.94 -7.94 -8.69
CA THR A 320 -11.57 -7.14 -9.73
C THR A 320 -10.69 -5.96 -10.10
N GLY A 321 -10.47 -5.73 -11.37
CA GLY A 321 -9.65 -4.62 -11.82
C GLY A 321 -10.05 -4.10 -13.20
N VAL A 322 -9.25 -3.20 -13.70
CA VAL A 322 -9.32 -2.66 -15.05
C VAL A 322 -7.91 -2.28 -15.51
N GLU A 323 -7.57 -2.57 -16.75
CA GLU A 323 -6.45 -1.94 -17.44
C GLU A 323 -7.00 -0.87 -18.37
N TYR A 324 -6.74 0.40 -18.03
CA TYR A 324 -7.10 1.50 -18.92
C TYR A 324 -5.89 2.00 -19.71
N SER A 325 -6.16 2.46 -20.93
CA SER A 325 -5.13 3.08 -21.77
C SER A 325 -5.55 4.48 -22.25
N GLU A 326 -4.58 5.28 -22.66
CA GLU A 326 -4.75 6.63 -23.26
C GLU A 326 -5.71 7.58 -22.51
N ALA A 327 -5.76 7.48 -21.18
CA ALA A 327 -6.68 8.28 -20.35
C ALA A 327 -6.52 9.81 -20.51
N ILE A 328 -5.37 10.26 -20.96
CA ILE A 328 -5.10 11.67 -21.24
C ILE A 328 -5.78 12.17 -22.55
N TRP A 329 -6.22 11.25 -23.43
CA TRP A 329 -6.87 11.62 -24.70
C TRP A 329 -8.37 11.87 -24.54
N ASP A 330 -9.03 11.20 -23.57
CA ASP A 330 -10.45 11.38 -23.25
C ASP A 330 -10.67 11.38 -21.75
N ARG A 331 -10.55 12.54 -21.16
CA ARG A 331 -10.70 12.74 -19.73
C ARG A 331 -12.10 12.43 -19.20
N GLU A 332 -13.13 12.72 -19.98
CA GLU A 332 -14.53 12.46 -19.60
C GLU A 332 -14.79 10.94 -19.54
N ALA A 333 -14.32 10.20 -20.54
CA ALA A 333 -14.41 8.74 -20.54
C ALA A 333 -13.64 8.11 -19.37
N TYR A 334 -12.44 8.64 -19.06
CA TYR A 334 -11.68 8.20 -17.89
C TYR A 334 -12.44 8.41 -16.58
N GLU A 335 -12.98 9.60 -16.34
CA GLU A 335 -13.77 9.90 -15.12
C GLU A 335 -15.02 9.01 -15.01
N LYS A 336 -15.66 8.73 -16.12
CA LYS A 336 -16.79 7.79 -16.20
C LYS A 336 -16.36 6.37 -15.83
N MET A 337 -15.24 5.89 -16.35
CA MET A 337 -14.70 4.56 -16.08
C MET A 337 -14.32 4.41 -14.61
N ILE A 338 -13.52 5.35 -14.06
CA ILE A 338 -13.01 5.23 -12.69
C ILE A 338 -14.12 5.27 -11.63
N SER A 339 -15.25 5.94 -11.94
CA SER A 339 -16.40 6.06 -11.06
C SER A 339 -17.50 5.01 -11.29
N ALA A 340 -17.38 4.15 -12.31
CA ALA A 340 -18.43 3.23 -12.71
C ALA A 340 -18.68 2.10 -11.70
N VAL A 341 -17.63 1.56 -11.13
CA VAL A 341 -17.66 0.46 -10.15
C VAL A 341 -16.49 0.60 -9.17
N ALA A 342 -16.56 -0.14 -8.06
CA ALA A 342 -15.40 -0.29 -7.16
C ALA A 342 -14.46 -1.37 -7.72
N TYR A 343 -13.18 -1.04 -7.82
CA TYR A 343 -12.12 -1.94 -8.25
C TYR A 343 -11.25 -2.36 -7.06
N ASP A 344 -10.69 -3.57 -7.11
CA ASP A 344 -9.57 -3.96 -6.26
C ASP A 344 -8.25 -3.36 -6.76
N ALA A 345 -8.06 -3.30 -8.10
CA ALA A 345 -6.88 -2.74 -8.74
C ALA A 345 -7.24 -1.89 -9.98
N VAL A 346 -6.51 -0.81 -10.18
CA VAL A 346 -6.58 0.01 -11.39
C VAL A 346 -5.19 0.10 -12.00
N LEU A 347 -5.07 -0.38 -13.23
CA LEU A 347 -3.84 -0.48 -13.97
C LEU A 347 -3.84 0.60 -15.06
N GLY A 348 -2.74 1.35 -15.15
CA GLY A 348 -2.55 2.39 -16.17
C GLY A 348 -1.53 1.98 -17.21
N SER A 349 -1.91 2.02 -18.48
CA SER A 349 -1.10 1.63 -19.64
C SER A 349 -1.12 2.69 -20.74
N ILE A 350 -0.16 2.59 -21.65
CA ILE A 350 -0.13 3.32 -22.90
C ILE A 350 -0.02 2.28 -24.03
N HIS A 351 -1.06 2.16 -24.86
CA HIS A 351 -1.09 1.26 -26.03
C HIS A 351 -0.89 2.00 -27.33
N ALA A 352 -1.26 3.26 -27.40
CA ALA A 352 -1.08 4.14 -28.53
C ALA A 352 -0.45 5.47 -28.09
N VAL A 353 0.20 6.18 -28.99
CA VAL A 353 0.76 7.52 -28.73
C VAL A 353 0.42 8.48 -29.86
N GLN A 354 0.33 9.77 -29.54
CA GLN A 354 0.16 10.81 -30.55
C GLN A 354 1.53 11.20 -31.14
N TYR A 355 1.94 10.46 -32.17
CA TYR A 355 3.18 10.76 -32.87
C TYR A 355 2.99 10.69 -34.38
N LYS A 356 3.04 11.83 -35.07
CA LYS A 356 2.82 11.95 -36.51
C LYS A 356 1.50 11.26 -36.94
N ASP A 357 1.55 10.40 -37.94
CA ASP A 357 0.41 9.59 -38.41
C ASP A 357 0.32 8.22 -37.68
N TYR A 358 1.20 7.94 -36.70
CA TYR A 358 1.25 6.67 -35.95
C TYR A 358 0.45 6.79 -34.63
N THR A 359 -0.88 6.97 -34.77
CA THR A 359 -1.78 7.20 -33.63
C THR A 359 -2.68 6.00 -33.32
N VAL A 360 -2.29 4.82 -33.81
CA VAL A 360 -2.95 3.54 -33.52
C VAL A 360 -2.14 2.74 -32.50
N PRO A 361 -2.73 1.75 -31.84
CA PRO A 361 -1.98 0.87 -30.93
C PRO A 361 -0.70 0.33 -31.57
N TYR A 362 0.39 0.30 -30.82
CA TYR A 362 1.71 -0.13 -31.32
C TYR A 362 1.70 -1.57 -31.88
N SER A 363 0.74 -2.40 -31.46
CA SER A 363 0.53 -3.75 -32.02
C SER A 363 0.14 -3.73 -33.49
N HIS A 364 -0.48 -2.65 -33.97
CA HIS A 364 -0.96 -2.43 -35.33
C HIS A 364 0.02 -1.63 -36.20
N ILE A 365 1.11 -1.12 -35.62
CA ILE A 365 2.10 -0.34 -36.37
C ILE A 365 3.09 -1.29 -37.09
N ASP A 366 3.34 -1.00 -38.37
CA ASP A 366 4.46 -1.60 -39.10
C ASP A 366 5.73 -0.78 -38.89
N PHE A 367 6.47 -1.11 -37.83
CA PHE A 367 7.73 -0.43 -37.49
C PHE A 367 8.82 -0.63 -38.53
N SER A 368 8.72 -1.64 -39.41
CA SER A 368 9.71 -1.80 -40.49
C SER A 368 9.66 -0.68 -41.55
N ALA A 369 8.54 0.04 -41.61
CA ALA A 369 8.37 1.20 -42.48
C ALA A 369 8.92 2.52 -41.86
N MET A 370 9.28 2.52 -40.58
CA MET A 370 9.79 3.69 -39.89
C MET A 370 11.30 3.86 -40.10
N THR A 371 11.74 5.11 -40.15
CA THR A 371 13.16 5.44 -40.02
C THR A 371 13.62 5.30 -38.56
N HIS A 372 14.93 5.18 -38.30
CA HIS A 372 15.45 5.21 -36.93
C HIS A 372 15.04 6.47 -36.16
N GLU A 373 14.96 7.62 -36.84
CA GLU A 373 14.52 8.88 -36.24
C GLU A 373 13.04 8.82 -35.86
N ASP A 374 12.20 8.16 -36.68
CA ASP A 374 10.77 7.97 -36.36
C ASP A 374 10.60 7.05 -35.16
N VAL A 375 11.29 5.92 -35.08
CA VAL A 375 11.27 5.02 -33.93
C VAL A 375 11.71 5.73 -32.67
N ARG A 376 12.78 6.49 -32.76
CA ARG A 376 13.28 7.32 -31.64
C ARG A 376 12.25 8.32 -31.18
N GLY A 377 11.69 9.10 -32.09
CA GLY A 377 10.66 10.11 -31.76
C GLY A 377 9.37 9.47 -31.21
N TYR A 378 8.99 8.29 -31.70
CA TYR A 378 7.87 7.52 -31.21
C TYR A 378 8.06 7.10 -29.73
N LEU A 379 9.24 6.58 -29.38
CA LEU A 379 9.55 6.18 -28.00
C LEU A 379 9.63 7.37 -27.04
N HIS A 380 10.19 8.52 -27.48
CA HIS A 380 10.10 9.76 -26.68
C HIS A 380 8.65 10.20 -26.44
N ALA A 381 7.78 10.09 -27.46
CA ALA A 381 6.37 10.38 -27.28
C ALA A 381 5.69 9.41 -26.31
N TYR A 382 6.01 8.12 -26.40
CA TYR A 382 5.50 7.07 -25.52
C TYR A 382 5.83 7.35 -24.04
N PHE A 383 7.09 7.59 -23.71
CA PHE A 383 7.49 7.87 -22.32
C PHE A 383 6.94 9.21 -21.82
N ARG A 384 6.85 10.21 -22.68
CA ARG A 384 6.23 11.49 -22.32
C ARG A 384 4.75 11.32 -21.97
N GLU A 385 3.96 10.61 -22.79
CA GLU A 385 2.54 10.39 -22.54
C GLU A 385 2.31 9.52 -21.30
N MET A 386 3.16 8.52 -21.05
CA MET A 386 3.16 7.74 -19.81
C MET A 386 3.37 8.64 -18.58
N LYS A 387 4.35 9.54 -18.64
CA LYS A 387 4.59 10.51 -17.57
C LYS A 387 3.37 11.43 -17.36
N GLU A 388 2.78 11.94 -18.42
CA GLU A 388 1.57 12.78 -18.34
C GLU A 388 0.40 12.01 -17.73
N MET A 389 0.20 10.75 -18.10
CA MET A 389 -0.82 9.88 -17.53
C MET A 389 -0.60 9.69 -16.02
N ILE A 390 0.62 9.39 -15.57
CA ILE A 390 0.94 9.28 -14.15
C ILE A 390 0.61 10.56 -13.39
N LEU A 391 0.87 11.73 -13.97
CA LEU A 391 0.60 13.02 -13.33
C LEU A 391 -0.88 13.35 -13.23
N GLN A 392 -1.69 12.93 -14.21
CA GLN A 392 -3.08 13.37 -14.36
C GLN A 392 -4.11 12.32 -13.92
N CYS A 393 -3.77 11.03 -13.92
CA CYS A 393 -4.70 9.94 -13.68
C CYS A 393 -4.41 9.23 -12.37
N ASP A 394 -5.44 8.64 -11.78
CA ASP A 394 -5.34 7.77 -10.61
C ASP A 394 -5.19 6.33 -11.05
N MET A 395 -4.19 5.64 -10.50
CA MET A 395 -3.89 4.22 -10.75
C MET A 395 -3.19 3.61 -9.54
N ASP A 396 -3.13 2.30 -9.49
CA ASP A 396 -2.37 1.55 -8.49
C ASP A 396 -1.09 0.95 -9.08
N VAL A 397 -1.14 0.56 -10.35
CA VAL A 397 -0.08 -0.15 -11.04
C VAL A 397 0.24 0.54 -12.36
N LEU A 398 1.52 0.80 -12.60
CA LEU A 398 2.05 1.18 -13.89
C LEU A 398 2.45 -0.09 -14.65
N THR A 399 1.74 -0.39 -15.74
CA THR A 399 1.92 -1.65 -16.47
C THR A 399 3.09 -1.61 -17.44
N HIS A 400 3.59 -2.76 -17.78
CA HIS A 400 4.53 -3.11 -18.89
C HIS A 400 5.30 -1.93 -19.53
N LEU A 401 6.01 -1.17 -18.72
CA LEU A 401 6.71 0.10 -19.04
C LEU A 401 7.46 0.12 -20.40
N THR A 402 7.89 -1.02 -20.92
CA THR A 402 8.66 -1.11 -22.18
C THR A 402 7.94 -1.89 -23.27
N CYS A 403 6.62 -2.02 -23.21
CA CYS A 403 5.85 -2.87 -24.12
C CYS A 403 6.03 -2.59 -25.62
N PRO A 404 6.18 -1.35 -26.13
CA PRO A 404 6.45 -1.10 -27.55
C PRO A 404 7.68 -1.82 -28.08
N LEU A 405 8.69 -2.07 -27.23
CA LEU A 405 9.91 -2.77 -27.61
C LEU A 405 9.67 -4.24 -27.98
N ARG A 406 8.60 -4.84 -27.45
CA ARG A 406 8.14 -6.18 -27.87
C ARG A 406 7.92 -6.24 -29.38
N TYR A 407 7.39 -5.17 -29.96
CA TYR A 407 7.17 -5.06 -31.41
C TYR A 407 8.41 -4.52 -32.11
N ILE A 408 8.94 -3.38 -31.69
CA ILE A 408 10.09 -2.73 -32.34
C ILE A 408 11.29 -3.67 -32.41
N VAL A 409 11.73 -4.19 -31.28
CA VAL A 409 12.89 -5.06 -31.17
C VAL A 409 12.52 -6.53 -31.47
N GLY A 410 11.49 -7.04 -30.78
CA GLY A 410 11.14 -8.46 -30.86
C GLY A 410 10.57 -8.86 -32.21
N LYS A 411 9.54 -8.17 -32.71
CA LYS A 411 8.86 -8.54 -33.97
C LYS A 411 9.62 -8.06 -35.21
N TYR A 412 10.10 -6.83 -35.20
CA TYR A 412 10.72 -6.20 -36.39
C TYR A 412 12.25 -6.21 -36.37
N GLY A 413 12.89 -6.64 -35.27
CA GLY A 413 14.35 -6.77 -35.17
C GLY A 413 15.10 -5.44 -35.22
N LEU A 414 14.43 -4.31 -34.92
CA LEU A 414 15.06 -3.02 -34.94
C LEU A 414 15.90 -2.81 -33.68
N SER A 415 17.07 -2.20 -33.82
CA SER A 415 17.93 -1.87 -32.69
C SER A 415 17.48 -0.57 -32.04
N VAL A 416 17.36 -0.59 -30.70
CA VAL A 416 17.04 0.59 -29.88
C VAL A 416 18.11 0.73 -28.80
N ASP A 417 18.73 1.90 -28.72
CA ASP A 417 19.62 2.24 -27.60
C ASP A 417 18.79 2.84 -26.45
N MET A 418 18.54 2.02 -25.43
CA MET A 418 17.71 2.45 -24.28
C MET A 418 18.34 3.55 -23.44
N SER A 419 19.66 3.78 -23.56
CA SER A 419 20.32 4.88 -22.83
C SER A 419 19.87 6.27 -23.31
N GLU A 420 19.32 6.37 -24.51
CA GLU A 420 18.74 7.61 -25.02
C GLU A 420 17.48 8.07 -24.25
N TYR A 421 16.82 7.13 -23.54
CA TYR A 421 15.57 7.36 -22.77
C TYR A 421 15.80 7.30 -21.25
N ASP A 422 17.04 7.24 -20.79
CA ASP A 422 17.36 7.14 -19.36
C ASP A 422 16.72 8.25 -18.54
N TRP A 423 16.69 9.48 -19.07
CA TRP A 423 16.07 10.62 -18.39
C TRP A 423 14.56 10.44 -18.19
N GLU A 424 13.83 10.08 -19.24
CA GLU A 424 12.38 9.88 -19.18
C GLU A 424 12.02 8.70 -18.27
N ILE A 425 12.78 7.61 -18.35
CA ILE A 425 12.61 6.45 -17.48
C ILE A 425 12.86 6.83 -16.03
N ASP A 426 13.92 7.58 -15.73
CA ASP A 426 14.22 8.03 -14.38
C ASP A 426 13.09 8.91 -13.82
N GLU A 427 12.55 9.84 -14.61
CA GLU A 427 11.40 10.66 -14.20
C GLU A 427 10.15 9.80 -13.94
N ILE A 428 9.85 8.82 -14.79
CA ILE A 428 8.72 7.90 -14.60
C ILE A 428 8.88 7.09 -13.33
N LEU A 429 10.07 6.52 -13.07
CA LEU A 429 10.35 5.75 -11.87
C LEU A 429 10.26 6.61 -10.60
N HIS A 430 10.77 7.84 -10.64
CA HIS A 430 10.60 8.80 -9.54
C HIS A 430 9.13 9.10 -9.25
N LEU A 431 8.34 9.37 -10.28
CA LEU A 431 6.91 9.62 -10.13
C LEU A 431 6.16 8.40 -9.61
N ALA A 432 6.52 7.19 -10.09
CA ALA A 432 5.92 5.95 -9.59
C ALA A 432 6.19 5.79 -8.08
N ILE A 433 7.43 6.04 -7.64
CA ILE A 433 7.80 6.00 -6.21
C ILE A 433 7.06 7.09 -5.42
N GLU A 434 7.07 8.34 -5.89
CA GLU A 434 6.44 9.48 -5.22
C GLU A 434 4.91 9.29 -5.07
N LYS A 435 4.27 8.70 -6.09
CA LYS A 435 2.83 8.42 -6.09
C LYS A 435 2.48 7.06 -5.48
N HIS A 436 3.44 6.30 -4.98
CA HIS A 436 3.23 4.95 -4.45
C HIS A 436 2.52 4.02 -5.45
N LEU A 437 2.90 4.09 -6.72
CA LEU A 437 2.44 3.17 -7.75
C LEU A 437 3.31 1.92 -7.72
N ALA A 438 2.70 0.76 -7.90
CA ALA A 438 3.48 -0.45 -8.16
C ALA A 438 4.01 -0.43 -9.61
N LEU A 439 5.24 -0.87 -9.79
CA LEU A 439 5.76 -1.17 -11.11
C LEU A 439 5.45 -2.63 -11.44
N GLU A 440 4.78 -2.85 -12.56
CA GLU A 440 4.47 -4.20 -13.03
C GLU A 440 5.71 -4.87 -13.62
N ILE A 441 5.89 -6.15 -13.29
CA ILE A 441 6.76 -7.04 -14.05
C ILE A 441 5.87 -7.93 -14.90
N ASN A 442 5.80 -7.56 -16.17
CA ASN A 442 5.02 -8.30 -17.16
C ASN A 442 5.88 -9.40 -17.79
N THR A 443 5.40 -10.62 -17.64
CA THR A 443 6.10 -11.81 -18.11
C THR A 443 5.62 -12.29 -19.48
N SER A 444 4.65 -11.61 -20.13
CA SER A 444 4.10 -12.03 -21.42
C SER A 444 5.14 -12.06 -22.54
N GLY A 445 6.22 -11.29 -22.40
CA GLY A 445 7.37 -11.32 -23.32
C GLY A 445 8.18 -12.62 -23.23
N ILE A 446 8.23 -13.24 -22.05
CA ILE A 446 8.98 -14.48 -21.82
C ILE A 446 8.29 -15.65 -22.53
N GLY A 447 9.06 -16.42 -23.28
CA GLY A 447 8.51 -17.52 -24.11
C GLY A 447 7.74 -17.05 -25.35
N SER A 448 7.82 -15.75 -25.68
CA SER A 448 7.39 -15.16 -26.94
C SER A 448 8.57 -14.87 -27.86
N PHE A 449 8.33 -14.27 -29.02
CA PHE A 449 9.39 -13.81 -29.94
C PHE A 449 10.26 -12.69 -29.35
N TYR A 450 9.84 -12.08 -28.23
CA TYR A 450 10.59 -10.99 -27.57
C TYR A 450 11.65 -11.52 -26.59
N GLY A 451 11.31 -12.47 -25.75
CA GLY A 451 12.23 -13.14 -24.83
C GLY A 451 12.66 -12.33 -23.61
N GLU A 452 12.04 -11.17 -23.35
CA GLU A 452 12.41 -10.25 -22.27
C GLU A 452 11.23 -9.94 -21.35
N TYR A 453 11.50 -9.50 -20.13
CA TYR A 453 10.52 -8.90 -19.22
C TYR A 453 10.17 -7.47 -19.63
N MET A 454 9.00 -7.00 -19.28
CA MET A 454 8.60 -5.60 -19.45
C MET A 454 8.23 -5.00 -18.08
N PRO A 455 9.10 -4.14 -17.52
CA PRO A 455 10.37 -3.65 -18.07
C PRO A 455 11.54 -4.64 -17.93
N TYR A 456 12.66 -4.29 -18.58
CA TYR A 456 13.93 -5.01 -18.47
C TYR A 456 14.46 -5.08 -17.04
N GLU A 457 15.23 -6.11 -16.72
CA GLU A 457 15.88 -6.27 -15.41
C GLU A 457 16.72 -5.02 -15.00
N SER A 458 17.39 -4.37 -15.94
CA SER A 458 18.16 -3.15 -15.66
C SER A 458 17.32 -2.01 -15.10
N ILE A 459 16.08 -1.85 -15.59
CA ILE A 459 15.13 -0.84 -15.10
C ILE A 459 14.63 -1.22 -13.70
N LEU A 460 14.38 -2.51 -13.44
CA LEU A 460 13.99 -3.00 -12.12
C LEU A 460 15.08 -2.78 -11.07
N ARG A 461 16.35 -3.00 -11.44
CA ARG A 461 17.53 -2.67 -10.60
C ARG A 461 17.61 -1.18 -10.31
N LYS A 462 17.38 -0.33 -11.33
CA LYS A 462 17.33 1.12 -11.19
C LYS A 462 16.20 1.54 -10.25
N TYR A 463 14.97 1.03 -10.45
CA TYR A 463 13.82 1.27 -9.58
C TYR A 463 14.12 0.92 -8.12
N ARG A 464 14.72 -0.27 -7.89
CA ARG A 464 15.10 -0.70 -6.53
C ARG A 464 16.18 0.21 -5.91
N ALA A 465 17.18 0.60 -6.69
CA ALA A 465 18.25 1.50 -6.24
C ALA A 465 17.74 2.91 -5.88
N MET A 466 16.66 3.36 -6.53
CA MET A 466 15.98 4.62 -6.23
C MET A 466 15.06 4.54 -4.99
N GLY A 467 14.93 3.37 -4.36
CA GLY A 467 14.07 3.14 -3.19
C GLY A 467 12.69 2.55 -3.52
N GLY A 468 12.44 2.21 -4.78
CA GLY A 468 11.21 1.53 -5.19
C GLY A 468 11.09 0.14 -4.57
N TYR A 469 9.89 -0.22 -4.15
CA TYR A 469 9.63 -1.51 -3.50
C TYR A 469 8.29 -2.14 -3.91
N LEU A 470 7.34 -1.37 -4.40
CA LEU A 470 6.05 -1.88 -4.87
C LEU A 470 6.20 -2.52 -6.24
N ILE A 471 6.09 -3.86 -6.30
CA ILE A 471 6.21 -4.66 -7.51
C ILE A 471 5.01 -5.59 -7.61
N THR A 472 4.38 -5.70 -8.79
CA THR A 472 3.37 -6.71 -9.09
C THR A 472 3.92 -7.72 -10.10
N LEU A 473 3.49 -8.99 -9.98
CA LEU A 473 3.74 -10.01 -11.00
C LEU A 473 2.51 -10.11 -11.91
N ALA A 474 2.74 -10.10 -13.20
CA ALA A 474 1.68 -10.10 -14.21
C ALA A 474 2.04 -10.99 -15.40
N SER A 475 1.12 -11.88 -15.77
CA SER A 475 1.28 -12.69 -16.99
C SER A 475 0.70 -12.03 -18.23
N ASP A 476 -0.20 -11.07 -18.05
CA ASP A 476 -0.94 -10.41 -19.13
C ASP A 476 -1.61 -11.48 -20.05
N ALA A 477 -2.23 -12.47 -19.38
CA ALA A 477 -2.73 -13.66 -20.03
C ALA A 477 -4.07 -13.39 -20.71
N HIS A 478 -4.10 -13.55 -22.03
CA HIS A 478 -5.29 -13.52 -22.86
C HIS A 478 -5.88 -14.93 -23.12
N THR A 479 -5.18 -15.96 -22.66
CA THR A 479 -5.59 -17.37 -22.73
C THR A 479 -5.20 -18.11 -21.46
N ALA A 480 -5.98 -19.11 -21.07
CA ALA A 480 -5.79 -19.83 -19.81
C ALA A 480 -4.41 -20.49 -19.66
N ASP A 481 -3.80 -20.93 -20.75
CA ASP A 481 -2.48 -21.56 -20.77
C ASP A 481 -1.32 -20.57 -20.49
N ARG A 482 -1.59 -19.26 -20.43
CA ARG A 482 -0.58 -18.24 -20.16
C ARG A 482 -0.60 -17.72 -18.72
N VAL A 483 -1.67 -17.97 -17.95
CA VAL A 483 -1.82 -17.52 -16.55
C VAL A 483 -0.61 -17.92 -15.71
N GLY A 484 0.02 -16.97 -15.02
CA GLY A 484 1.18 -17.20 -14.14
C GLY A 484 2.46 -17.66 -14.84
N ASN A 485 2.54 -17.54 -16.16
CA ASN A 485 3.70 -17.96 -16.92
C ASN A 485 4.95 -17.14 -16.55
N GLY A 486 6.08 -17.82 -16.28
CA GLY A 486 7.37 -17.16 -15.98
C GLY A 486 7.52 -16.61 -14.55
N PHE A 487 6.54 -16.81 -13.66
CA PHE A 487 6.56 -16.21 -12.30
C PHE A 487 7.69 -16.74 -11.42
N ALA A 488 8.00 -18.03 -11.48
CA ALA A 488 9.08 -18.59 -10.68
C ALA A 488 10.46 -18.02 -11.05
N GLU A 489 10.70 -17.77 -12.33
CA GLU A 489 11.90 -17.13 -12.85
C GLU A 489 11.95 -15.65 -12.48
N ALA A 490 10.84 -14.92 -12.66
CA ALA A 490 10.71 -13.52 -12.28
C ALA A 490 10.95 -13.33 -10.77
N ALA A 491 10.36 -14.18 -9.92
CA ALA A 491 10.56 -14.12 -8.48
C ALA A 491 12.03 -14.35 -8.06
N ARG A 492 12.74 -15.27 -8.72
CA ARG A 492 14.18 -15.46 -8.47
C ARG A 492 14.97 -14.22 -8.85
N MET A 493 14.75 -13.66 -10.04
CA MET A 493 15.39 -12.42 -10.50
C MET A 493 15.13 -11.27 -9.52
N LEU A 494 13.88 -11.12 -9.05
CA LEU A 494 13.53 -10.07 -8.09
C LEU A 494 14.28 -10.22 -6.75
N LYS A 495 14.41 -11.45 -6.24
CA LYS A 495 15.22 -11.71 -5.04
C LYS A 495 16.69 -11.34 -5.24
N ASP A 496 17.26 -11.65 -6.41
CA ASP A 496 18.64 -11.30 -6.77
C ASP A 496 18.84 -9.78 -6.88
N ILE A 497 17.78 -9.03 -7.24
CA ILE A 497 17.78 -7.56 -7.23
C ILE A 497 17.66 -6.99 -5.80
N GLY A 498 17.12 -7.75 -4.85
CA GLY A 498 16.96 -7.34 -3.45
C GLY A 498 15.50 -6.99 -3.07
N PHE A 499 14.52 -7.46 -3.83
CA PHE A 499 13.12 -7.44 -3.39
C PHE A 499 12.84 -8.65 -2.50
N THR A 500 12.07 -8.43 -1.43
CA THR A 500 11.64 -9.50 -0.51
C THR A 500 10.18 -9.89 -0.72
N ASN A 501 9.38 -8.96 -1.21
CA ASN A 501 7.94 -9.11 -1.40
C ASN A 501 7.54 -8.69 -2.82
N ALA A 502 6.46 -9.32 -3.32
CA ALA A 502 5.63 -8.78 -4.37
C ALA A 502 4.27 -8.37 -3.79
N TYR A 503 3.48 -7.66 -4.57
CA TYR A 503 2.21 -7.09 -4.13
C TYR A 503 1.09 -7.44 -5.11
N TYR A 504 -0.12 -7.49 -4.57
CA TYR A 504 -1.38 -7.42 -5.31
C TYR A 504 -2.27 -6.37 -4.64
N TYR A 505 -3.34 -5.98 -5.28
CA TYR A 505 -4.23 -4.97 -4.72
C TYR A 505 -5.57 -5.57 -4.32
N ARG A 506 -6.14 -5.05 -3.22
CA ARG A 506 -7.49 -5.34 -2.76
C ARG A 506 -8.11 -4.04 -2.26
N GLN A 507 -9.24 -3.65 -2.82
CA GLN A 507 -9.87 -2.36 -2.51
C GLN A 507 -8.88 -1.18 -2.66
N ARG A 508 -8.06 -1.21 -3.69
CA ARG A 508 -7.01 -0.23 -4.00
C ARG A 508 -5.85 -0.16 -2.98
N LEU A 509 -5.76 -1.13 -2.05
CA LEU A 509 -4.69 -1.21 -1.07
C LEU A 509 -3.66 -2.29 -1.45
N PRO A 510 -2.36 -1.98 -1.41
CA PRO A 510 -1.31 -2.94 -1.72
C PRO A 510 -1.17 -3.98 -0.61
N ILE A 511 -1.31 -5.24 -0.95
CA ILE A 511 -1.15 -6.40 -0.07
C ILE A 511 0.10 -7.14 -0.47
N HIS A 512 1.05 -7.26 0.44
CA HIS A 512 2.31 -7.96 0.18
C HIS A 512 2.19 -9.47 0.33
N TYR A 513 3.05 -10.19 -0.35
CA TYR A 513 3.37 -11.61 -0.13
C TYR A 513 4.85 -11.86 -0.40
N ALA A 514 5.44 -12.85 0.27
CA ALA A 514 6.86 -13.18 0.07
C ALA A 514 7.11 -13.72 -1.34
N LEU A 515 8.19 -13.28 -1.95
CA LEU A 515 8.66 -13.78 -3.26
C LEU A 515 9.21 -15.20 -3.14
#